data_fc0678ed4343dfdf03cc77cd8182bd72
#
_entry.id   fc0678ed4343dfdf03cc77cd8182bd72
#
_cell.length_a   1.000
_cell.length_b   1.000
_cell.length_c   1.000
_cell.angle_alpha   90.00
_cell.angle_beta   90.00
_cell.angle_gamma   90.00
#
_symmetry.space_group_name_H-M   'P 1'
#
loop_
_entity.id
_entity.type
_entity.pdbx_description
1 polymer ?
#
loop_
_entity_poly.entity_id
_entity_poly.type
_entity_poly.pdbx_seq_one_letter_code
_entity_poly.pdbx_strand_id
1 'polypeptide(L)'
;MHAYLRLFKKKLSADELKLTERDARRCVILAIKAVDVINFEELLDLQAIKQLSGANEEVLKLLNLFTTTDAKGFEAQINKFAKLMKEEGLTKEELIVKKSYVQICSLSTDVTNFAYSDLAKLLNIDEDEIENWAIDAIQNKIIDAKIDQQKEEIVIKSHMLRELKKKEWQSI
;
A
#
# COMPACT_ATOMS: atom_id res chain seq x y z
N MET A 1 -14.45 -5.44 -8.84
CA MET A 1 -13.90 -4.42 -9.76
C MET A 1 -12.52 -4.80 -10.30
N HIS A 2 -11.53 -5.12 -9.45
CA HIS A 2 -10.19 -5.57 -9.87
C HIS A 2 -10.23 -6.76 -10.85
N ALA A 3 -11.06 -7.79 -10.57
CA ALA A 3 -11.23 -8.94 -11.46
C ALA A 3 -11.77 -8.56 -12.85
N TYR A 4 -12.65 -7.58 -12.94
CA TYR A 4 -13.16 -7.05 -14.21
C TYR A 4 -12.03 -6.40 -15.03
N LEU A 5 -11.19 -5.57 -14.40
CA LEU A 5 -10.07 -4.90 -15.08
C LEU A 5 -9.00 -5.88 -15.56
N ARG A 6 -8.87 -7.06 -14.94
CA ARG A 6 -7.96 -8.14 -15.39
C ARG A 6 -8.35 -8.76 -16.73
N LEU A 7 -9.60 -8.60 -17.19
CA LEU A 7 -10.04 -9.07 -18.51
C LEU A 7 -9.35 -8.31 -19.65
N PHE A 8 -8.93 -7.08 -19.40
CA PHE A 8 -8.24 -6.23 -20.37
C PHE A 8 -6.72 -6.47 -20.32
N LYS A 9 -6.27 -7.61 -20.86
CA LYS A 9 -4.85 -8.00 -20.89
C LYS A 9 -4.04 -7.28 -21.99
N LYS A 10 -4.72 -6.68 -22.99
CA LYS A 10 -4.09 -5.95 -24.10
C LYS A 10 -4.23 -4.44 -23.89
N LYS A 11 -3.40 -3.68 -24.62
CA LYS A 11 -3.54 -2.22 -24.64
C LYS A 11 -4.94 -1.86 -25.15
N LEU A 12 -5.66 -1.05 -24.36
CA LEU A 12 -7.02 -0.64 -24.65
C LEU A 12 -7.06 0.36 -25.80
N SER A 13 -8.08 0.28 -26.64
CA SER A 13 -8.40 1.30 -27.62
C SER A 13 -8.92 2.58 -26.92
N ALA A 14 -8.96 3.70 -27.64
CA ALA A 14 -9.41 4.98 -27.07
C ALA A 14 -10.86 4.92 -26.54
N ASP A 15 -11.73 4.15 -27.19
CA ASP A 15 -13.13 4.00 -26.77
C ASP A 15 -13.27 3.09 -25.56
N GLU A 16 -12.55 1.97 -25.53
CA GLU A 16 -12.48 1.07 -24.37
C GLU A 16 -11.88 1.79 -23.16
N LEU A 17 -10.88 2.64 -23.38
CA LEU A 17 -10.26 3.44 -22.31
C LEU A 17 -11.27 4.36 -21.64
N LYS A 18 -12.09 5.09 -22.42
CA LYS A 18 -13.14 5.97 -21.88
C LYS A 18 -14.15 5.22 -21.04
N LEU A 19 -14.52 4.01 -21.45
CA LEU A 19 -15.45 3.16 -20.69
C LEU A 19 -14.84 2.64 -19.38
N THR A 20 -13.57 2.31 -19.39
CA THR A 20 -12.90 1.70 -18.22
C THR A 20 -12.21 2.71 -17.31
N GLU A 21 -11.98 3.94 -17.77
CA GLU A 21 -11.22 4.96 -17.04
C GLU A 21 -11.83 5.29 -15.67
N ARG A 22 -13.16 5.47 -15.62
CA ARG A 22 -13.88 5.72 -14.37
C ARG A 22 -13.75 4.56 -13.39
N ASP A 23 -13.85 3.33 -13.89
CA ASP A 23 -13.76 2.13 -13.08
C ASP A 23 -12.31 1.89 -12.63
N ALA A 24 -11.33 2.17 -13.48
CA ALA A 24 -9.92 2.11 -13.13
C ALA A 24 -9.57 3.11 -12.03
N ARG A 25 -9.99 4.37 -12.15
CA ARG A 25 -9.84 5.39 -11.10
C ARG A 25 -10.46 4.91 -9.78
N ARG A 26 -11.71 4.47 -9.83
CA ARG A 26 -12.44 4.00 -8.64
C ARG A 26 -11.77 2.78 -8.00
N CYS A 27 -11.23 1.87 -8.81
CA CYS A 27 -10.49 0.70 -8.34
C CYS A 27 -9.24 1.11 -7.54
N VAL A 28 -8.46 2.06 -8.04
CA VAL A 28 -7.27 2.57 -7.34
C VAL A 28 -7.65 3.25 -6.03
N ILE A 29 -8.65 4.12 -6.03
CA ILE A 29 -9.10 4.81 -4.80
C ILE A 29 -9.59 3.81 -3.75
N LEU A 30 -10.38 2.81 -4.16
CA LEU A 30 -10.85 1.76 -3.25
C LEU A 30 -9.69 0.92 -2.70
N ALA A 31 -8.69 0.63 -3.52
CA ALA A 31 -7.49 -0.10 -3.09
C ALA A 31 -6.67 0.71 -2.07
N ILE A 32 -6.58 2.02 -2.25
CA ILE A 32 -5.90 2.90 -1.29
C ILE A 32 -6.68 2.95 0.05
N LYS A 33 -8.02 3.01 0.00
CA LYS A 33 -8.88 3.03 1.20
C LYS A 33 -8.92 1.68 1.94
N ALA A 34 -8.88 0.58 1.21
CA ALA A 34 -8.96 -0.75 1.78
C ALA A 34 -7.68 -1.09 2.55
N VAL A 35 -7.78 -1.37 3.85
CA VAL A 35 -6.61 -1.65 4.72
C VAL A 35 -5.88 -2.92 4.27
N ASP A 36 -6.62 -3.92 3.81
CA ASP A 36 -6.16 -5.24 3.41
C ASP A 36 -5.51 -5.31 2.01
N VAL A 37 -5.59 -4.24 1.22
CA VAL A 37 -4.96 -4.20 -0.12
C VAL A 37 -3.57 -3.57 0.00
N ILE A 38 -2.53 -4.39 0.11
CA ILE A 38 -1.13 -3.95 0.25
C ILE A 38 -0.35 -4.11 -1.05
N ASN A 39 -0.72 -5.08 -1.91
CA ASN A 39 -0.03 -5.32 -3.17
C ASN A 39 -0.50 -4.36 -4.27
N PHE A 40 0.16 -3.23 -4.38
CA PHE A 40 -0.12 -2.26 -5.45
C PHE A 40 0.57 -2.58 -6.79
N GLU A 41 1.57 -3.47 -6.80
CA GLU A 41 2.27 -3.88 -8.03
C GLU A 41 1.30 -4.53 -9.02
N GLU A 42 0.42 -5.41 -8.53
CA GLU A 42 -0.61 -6.03 -9.37
C GLU A 42 -1.57 -5.02 -10.00
N LEU A 43 -1.92 -3.97 -9.26
CA LEU A 43 -2.76 -2.89 -9.79
C LEU A 43 -2.03 -2.08 -10.86
N LEU A 44 -0.77 -1.75 -10.61
CA LEU A 44 0.08 -1.02 -11.56
C LEU A 44 0.30 -1.81 -12.86
N ASP A 45 0.22 -3.14 -12.82
CA ASP A 45 0.35 -3.98 -14.01
C ASP A 45 -0.89 -4.00 -14.91
N LEU A 46 -2.04 -3.57 -14.42
CA LEU A 46 -3.26 -3.51 -15.22
C LEU A 46 -3.17 -2.42 -16.30
N GLN A 47 -3.45 -2.80 -17.54
CA GLN A 47 -3.37 -1.88 -18.69
C GLN A 47 -4.33 -0.69 -18.54
N ALA A 48 -5.53 -0.92 -18.02
CA ALA A 48 -6.50 0.13 -17.75
C ALA A 48 -5.98 1.20 -16.76
N ILE A 49 -5.12 0.80 -15.81
CA ILE A 49 -4.52 1.71 -14.83
C ILE A 49 -3.30 2.39 -15.42
N LYS A 50 -2.42 1.65 -16.14
CA LYS A 50 -1.25 2.23 -16.83
C LYS A 50 -1.62 3.31 -17.84
N GLN A 51 -2.80 3.23 -18.43
CA GLN A 51 -3.28 4.17 -19.45
C GLN A 51 -4.11 5.33 -18.88
N LEU A 52 -4.26 5.44 -17.55
CA LEU A 52 -4.90 6.60 -16.93
C LEU A 52 -4.13 7.87 -17.29
N SER A 53 -4.84 8.88 -17.79
CA SER A 53 -4.27 10.13 -18.28
C SER A 53 -5.11 11.34 -17.88
N GLY A 54 -4.63 12.54 -18.15
CA GLY A 54 -5.35 13.77 -17.88
C GLY A 54 -5.70 13.96 -16.40
N ALA A 55 -6.98 14.18 -16.11
CA ALA A 55 -7.45 14.40 -14.72
C ALA A 55 -7.26 13.19 -13.79
N ASN A 56 -7.10 11.99 -14.34
CA ASN A 56 -6.92 10.75 -13.58
C ASN A 56 -5.45 10.38 -13.36
N GLU A 57 -4.52 11.11 -13.97
CA GLU A 57 -3.07 10.91 -13.81
C GLU A 57 -2.61 11.14 -12.36
N GLU A 58 -3.27 12.05 -11.63
CA GLU A 58 -2.96 12.29 -10.22
C GLU A 58 -3.18 11.06 -9.35
N VAL A 59 -4.21 10.27 -9.64
CA VAL A 59 -4.50 9.01 -8.92
C VAL A 59 -3.41 7.98 -9.19
N LEU A 60 -2.94 7.89 -10.44
CA LEU A 60 -1.81 7.01 -10.80
C LEU A 60 -0.51 7.47 -10.13
N LYS A 61 -0.26 8.79 -10.08
CA LYS A 61 0.91 9.35 -9.39
C LYS A 61 0.87 9.06 -7.89
N LEU A 62 -0.31 9.16 -7.26
CA LEU A 62 -0.48 8.80 -5.86
C LEU A 62 -0.21 7.30 -5.64
N LEU A 63 -0.73 6.42 -6.49
CA LEU A 63 -0.48 4.98 -6.41
C LEU A 63 1.02 4.66 -6.55
N ASN A 64 1.69 5.27 -7.52
CA ASN A 64 3.13 5.13 -7.71
C ASN A 64 3.93 5.61 -6.49
N LEU A 65 3.47 6.67 -5.82
CA LEU A 65 4.14 7.18 -4.62
C LEU A 65 4.19 6.13 -3.50
N PHE A 66 3.18 5.27 -3.38
CA PHE A 66 3.19 4.17 -2.41
C PHE A 66 4.28 3.13 -2.69
N THR A 67 4.64 2.90 -3.95
CA THR A 67 5.59 1.85 -4.35
C THR A 67 7.03 2.35 -4.51
N THR A 68 7.21 3.61 -4.91
CA THR A 68 8.53 4.14 -5.32
C THR A 68 9.28 4.93 -4.25
N THR A 69 8.58 5.40 -3.19
CA THR A 69 9.19 6.22 -2.13
C THR A 69 9.28 5.48 -0.80
N ASP A 70 10.19 5.91 0.06
CA ASP A 70 10.21 5.55 1.48
C ASP A 70 9.13 6.34 2.27
N ALA A 71 8.97 6.06 3.57
CA ALA A 71 7.97 6.73 4.40
C ALA A 71 8.20 8.24 4.48
N LYS A 72 9.46 8.67 4.65
CA LYS A 72 9.82 10.09 4.72
C LYS A 72 9.58 10.83 3.40
N GLY A 73 9.97 10.23 2.28
CA GLY A 73 9.72 10.78 0.95
C GLY A 73 8.25 10.84 0.60
N PHE A 74 7.46 9.86 1.06
CA PHE A 74 6.01 9.86 0.92
C PHE A 74 5.38 11.01 1.67
N GLU A 75 5.73 11.20 2.93
CA GLU A 75 5.19 12.28 3.76
C GLU A 75 5.51 13.68 3.22
N ALA A 76 6.73 13.87 2.68
CA ALA A 76 7.12 15.12 2.06
C ALA A 76 6.31 15.46 0.79
N GLN A 77 5.83 14.45 0.07
CA GLN A 77 5.17 14.62 -1.23
C GLN A 77 3.65 14.54 -1.16
N ILE A 78 3.07 13.92 -0.13
CA ILE A 78 1.62 13.66 -0.03
C ILE A 78 0.79 14.96 -0.10
N ASN A 79 1.32 16.07 0.39
CA ASN A 79 0.63 17.37 0.39
C ASN A 79 0.33 17.88 -1.04
N LYS A 80 1.05 17.39 -2.07
CA LYS A 80 0.77 17.72 -3.48
C LYS A 80 -0.58 17.19 -3.94
N PHE A 81 -1.11 16.17 -3.25
CA PHE A 81 -2.37 15.52 -3.56
C PHE A 81 -3.54 15.99 -2.67
N ALA A 82 -3.39 17.12 -1.98
CA ALA A 82 -4.40 17.64 -1.04
C ALA A 82 -5.79 17.81 -1.68
N LYS A 83 -5.85 18.23 -2.96
CA LYS A 83 -7.11 18.35 -3.72
C LYS A 83 -7.77 17.00 -3.91
N LEU A 84 -7.03 16.00 -4.42
CA LEU A 84 -7.49 14.64 -4.63
C LEU A 84 -7.94 14.01 -3.30
N MET A 85 -7.18 14.19 -2.24
CA MET A 85 -7.51 13.68 -0.91
C MET A 85 -8.84 14.24 -0.41
N LYS A 86 -9.08 15.54 -0.58
CA LYS A 86 -10.35 16.19 -0.19
C LYS A 86 -11.52 15.69 -1.04
N GLU A 87 -11.34 15.55 -2.35
CA GLU A 87 -12.38 15.06 -3.27
C GLU A 87 -12.78 13.62 -2.95
N GLU A 88 -11.82 12.78 -2.60
CA GLU A 88 -12.05 11.34 -2.33
C GLU A 88 -12.27 11.02 -0.84
N GLY A 89 -12.24 12.02 0.04
CA GLY A 89 -12.39 11.84 1.49
C GLY A 89 -11.28 10.97 2.09
N LEU A 90 -10.03 11.24 1.71
CA LEU A 90 -8.82 10.59 2.26
C LEU A 90 -8.16 11.55 3.24
N THR A 91 -7.73 11.05 4.39
CA THR A 91 -6.93 11.83 5.34
C THR A 91 -5.44 11.57 5.16
N LYS A 92 -4.61 12.54 5.56
CA LYS A 92 -3.16 12.38 5.49
C LYS A 92 -2.69 11.25 6.40
N GLU A 93 -3.26 11.18 7.57
CA GLU A 93 -2.97 10.18 8.61
C GLU A 93 -3.24 8.76 8.09
N GLU A 94 -4.40 8.51 7.50
CA GLU A 94 -4.74 7.21 6.90
C GLU A 94 -3.74 6.80 5.82
N LEU A 95 -3.31 7.74 4.98
CA LEU A 95 -2.36 7.45 3.91
C LEU A 95 -0.95 7.17 4.44
N ILE A 96 -0.52 7.86 5.52
CA ILE A 96 0.77 7.59 6.17
C ILE A 96 0.76 6.21 6.82
N VAL A 97 -0.30 5.85 7.55
CA VAL A 97 -0.45 4.51 8.13
C VAL A 97 -0.46 3.46 7.04
N LYS A 98 -1.21 3.68 5.96
CA LYS A 98 -1.23 2.77 4.81
C LYS A 98 0.16 2.61 4.19
N LYS A 99 0.92 3.71 4.06
CA LYS A 99 2.30 3.67 3.55
C LYS A 99 3.21 2.83 4.45
N SER A 100 3.11 2.96 5.77
CA SER A 100 3.91 2.15 6.70
C SER A 100 3.62 0.65 6.54
N TYR A 101 2.36 0.27 6.32
CA TYR A 101 1.99 -1.13 6.05
C TYR A 101 2.55 -1.65 4.73
N VAL A 102 2.48 -0.86 3.67
CA VAL A 102 3.10 -1.22 2.38
C VAL A 102 4.61 -1.39 2.54
N GLN A 103 5.25 -0.50 3.28
CA GLN A 103 6.70 -0.51 3.48
C GLN A 103 7.17 -1.72 4.26
N ILE A 104 6.53 -2.06 5.39
CA ILE A 104 6.91 -3.24 6.16
C ILE A 104 6.71 -4.53 5.37
N CYS A 105 5.63 -4.62 4.58
CA CYS A 105 5.36 -5.77 3.73
C CYS A 105 6.29 -5.87 2.51
N SER A 106 6.92 -4.78 2.09
CA SER A 106 7.88 -4.77 0.98
C SER A 106 9.29 -5.19 1.40
N LEU A 107 9.56 -5.21 2.72
CA LEU A 107 10.86 -5.66 3.21
C LEU A 107 11.06 -7.14 2.88
N SER A 108 12.24 -7.44 2.37
CA SER A 108 12.69 -8.80 2.16
C SER A 108 12.78 -9.54 3.51
N THR A 109 12.21 -10.72 3.56
CA THR A 109 11.75 -11.43 4.76
C THR A 109 12.83 -12.12 5.58
N ASP A 110 14.09 -11.77 5.41
CA ASP A 110 15.18 -12.40 6.16
C ASP A 110 15.43 -11.76 7.53
N VAL A 111 14.91 -10.55 7.74
CA VAL A 111 15.01 -9.84 9.03
C VAL A 111 13.69 -10.03 9.78
N THR A 112 13.72 -10.82 10.85
CA THR A 112 12.55 -11.13 11.67
C THR A 112 12.43 -10.23 12.90
N ASN A 113 13.55 -9.72 13.42
CA ASN A 113 13.60 -8.92 14.65
C ASN A 113 13.96 -7.48 14.31
N PHE A 114 13.16 -6.55 14.79
CA PHE A 114 13.37 -5.12 14.65
C PHE A 114 13.38 -4.45 16.02
N ALA A 115 14.40 -3.65 16.31
CA ALA A 115 14.36 -2.75 17.44
C ALA A 115 13.35 -1.61 17.15
N TYR A 116 12.71 -1.07 18.19
CA TYR A 116 11.75 0.04 18.04
C TYR A 116 12.39 1.23 17.31
N SER A 117 13.63 1.58 17.69
CA SER A 117 14.37 2.68 17.07
C SER A 117 14.61 2.49 15.57
N ASP A 118 14.79 1.26 15.10
CA ASP A 118 15.01 0.96 13.69
C ASP A 118 13.69 1.02 12.89
N LEU A 119 12.61 0.49 13.48
CA LEU A 119 11.27 0.63 12.90
C LEU A 119 10.82 2.09 12.86
N ALA A 120 11.06 2.86 13.91
CA ALA A 120 10.75 4.27 13.98
C ALA A 120 11.38 5.05 12.82
N LYS A 121 12.66 4.82 12.57
CA LYS A 121 13.39 5.41 11.43
C LYS A 121 12.85 4.95 10.08
N LEU A 122 12.58 3.64 9.96
CA LEU A 122 12.10 3.03 8.73
C LEU A 122 10.71 3.56 8.33
N LEU A 123 9.81 3.63 9.29
CA LEU A 123 8.41 4.00 9.08
C LEU A 123 8.16 5.51 9.22
N ASN A 124 9.17 6.27 9.65
CA ASN A 124 9.08 7.69 9.96
C ASN A 124 7.96 8.00 10.98
N ILE A 125 7.95 7.25 12.07
CA ILE A 125 7.02 7.32 13.19
C ILE A 125 7.84 7.53 14.46
N ASP A 126 7.28 8.20 15.46
CA ASP A 126 7.94 8.37 16.76
C ASP A 126 8.09 7.00 17.46
N GLU A 127 9.21 6.82 18.17
CA GLU A 127 9.53 5.53 18.81
C GLU A 127 8.49 5.10 19.83
N ASP A 128 7.91 6.08 20.56
CA ASP A 128 6.84 5.86 21.54
C ASP A 128 5.52 5.38 20.90
N GLU A 129 5.34 5.59 19.60
CA GLU A 129 4.14 5.18 18.85
C GLU A 129 4.31 3.81 18.17
N ILE A 130 5.52 3.25 18.15
CA ILE A 130 5.82 1.99 17.44
C ILE A 130 5.02 0.82 18.01
N GLU A 131 4.84 0.75 19.31
CA GLU A 131 4.05 -0.33 19.92
C GLU A 131 2.58 -0.26 19.51
N ASN A 132 1.98 0.91 19.53
CA ASN A 132 0.60 1.13 19.10
C ASN A 132 0.44 0.78 17.61
N TRP A 133 1.39 1.24 16.78
CA TRP A 133 1.43 0.89 15.36
C TRP A 133 1.49 -0.63 15.15
N ALA A 134 2.33 -1.34 15.91
CA ALA A 134 2.47 -2.79 15.79
C ALA A 134 1.18 -3.52 16.19
N ILE A 135 0.51 -3.06 17.26
CA ILE A 135 -0.79 -3.60 17.70
C ILE A 135 -1.82 -3.43 16.59
N ASP A 136 -1.92 -2.24 16.00
CA ASP A 136 -2.85 -1.96 14.89
C ASP A 136 -2.54 -2.82 13.66
N ALA A 137 -1.27 -2.97 13.30
CA ALA A 137 -0.85 -3.81 12.18
C ALA A 137 -1.19 -5.29 12.38
N ILE A 138 -1.07 -5.80 13.61
CA ILE A 138 -1.46 -7.17 13.99
C ILE A 138 -2.98 -7.32 13.95
N GLN A 139 -3.73 -6.38 14.52
CA GLN A 139 -5.20 -6.41 14.52
C GLN A 139 -5.78 -6.39 13.11
N ASN A 140 -5.19 -5.60 12.22
CA ASN A 140 -5.55 -5.53 10.80
C ASN A 140 -4.99 -6.70 9.97
N LYS A 141 -4.30 -7.67 10.59
CA LYS A 141 -3.71 -8.85 9.94
C LYS A 141 -2.69 -8.52 8.84
N ILE A 142 -2.06 -7.37 8.94
CA ILE A 142 -0.99 -6.95 8.02
C ILE A 142 0.28 -7.74 8.31
N ILE A 143 0.59 -7.91 9.61
CA ILE A 143 1.71 -8.71 10.11
C ILE A 143 1.24 -9.70 11.18
N ASP A 144 1.93 -10.84 11.28
CA ASP A 144 1.93 -11.70 12.48
C ASP A 144 3.24 -11.44 13.21
N ALA A 145 3.17 -10.83 14.38
CA ALA A 145 4.34 -10.43 15.14
C ALA A 145 4.15 -10.63 16.65
N LYS A 146 5.28 -10.68 17.36
CA LYS A 146 5.34 -10.60 18.82
C LYS A 146 6.04 -9.32 19.23
N ILE A 147 5.51 -8.64 20.22
CA ILE A 147 6.07 -7.44 20.83
C ILE A 147 6.81 -7.85 22.11
N ASP A 148 8.08 -7.54 22.19
CA ASP A 148 8.90 -7.71 23.39
C ASP A 148 9.22 -6.33 23.98
N GLN A 149 8.37 -5.89 24.90
CA GLN A 149 8.49 -4.57 25.53
C GLN A 149 9.76 -4.41 26.36
N GLN A 150 10.28 -5.51 26.96
CA GLN A 150 11.48 -5.43 27.78
C GLN A 150 12.74 -5.20 26.97
N LYS A 151 12.75 -5.70 25.73
CA LYS A 151 13.87 -5.52 24.79
C LYS A 151 13.64 -4.42 23.79
N GLU A 152 12.45 -3.82 23.81
CA GLU A 152 12.02 -2.82 22.81
C GLU A 152 12.19 -3.37 21.36
N GLU A 153 11.73 -4.63 21.17
CA GLU A 153 11.84 -5.33 19.89
C GLU A 153 10.48 -5.83 19.40
N ILE A 154 10.30 -5.83 18.08
CA ILE A 154 9.18 -6.49 17.40
C ILE A 154 9.72 -7.63 16.56
N VAL A 155 9.23 -8.83 16.83
CA VAL A 155 9.59 -10.06 16.10
C VAL A 155 8.49 -10.36 15.09
N ILE A 156 8.72 -10.06 13.81
CA ILE A 156 7.78 -10.32 12.73
C ILE A 156 7.98 -11.75 12.23
N LYS A 157 6.94 -12.58 12.33
CA LYS A 157 6.94 -13.97 11.88
C LYS A 157 6.51 -14.12 10.43
N SER A 158 5.50 -13.36 10.04
CA SER A 158 4.98 -13.33 8.67
C SER A 158 4.30 -11.98 8.38
N HIS A 159 4.08 -11.70 7.12
CA HIS A 159 3.30 -10.56 6.66
C HIS A 159 2.38 -10.97 5.51
N MET A 160 1.34 -10.16 5.27
CA MET A 160 0.26 -10.46 4.34
C MET A 160 0.74 -10.84 2.93
N LEU A 161 1.69 -10.11 2.35
CA LEU A 161 2.22 -10.40 1.00
C LEU A 161 2.91 -11.77 0.91
N ARG A 162 3.62 -12.18 1.95
CA ARG A 162 4.28 -13.49 2.00
C ARG A 162 3.27 -14.64 2.03
N GLU A 163 2.20 -14.47 2.78
CA GLU A 163 1.13 -15.47 2.85
C GLU A 163 0.36 -15.59 1.53
N LEU A 164 0.09 -14.47 0.86
CA LEU A 164 -0.52 -14.47 -0.46
C LEU A 164 0.34 -15.20 -1.49
N LYS A 165 1.64 -14.88 -1.56
CA LYS A 165 2.58 -15.59 -2.45
C LYS A 165 2.64 -17.10 -2.14
N LYS A 166 2.64 -17.51 -0.88
CA LYS A 166 2.61 -18.94 -0.53
C LYS A 166 1.34 -19.64 -1.00
N LYS A 167 0.17 -19.02 -0.86
CA LYS A 167 -1.10 -19.59 -1.32
C LYS A 167 -1.15 -19.74 -2.84
N GLU A 168 -0.61 -18.79 -3.58
CA GLU A 168 -0.50 -18.87 -5.05
C GLU A 168 0.37 -20.05 -5.49
N TRP A 169 1.51 -20.29 -4.83
CA TRP A 169 2.39 -21.45 -5.11
C TRP A 169 1.77 -22.81 -4.76
N GLN A 170 0.84 -22.86 -3.79
CA GLN A 170 0.15 -24.09 -3.41
C GLN A 170 -1.05 -24.42 -4.32
N SER A 171 -1.46 -23.48 -5.15
CA SER A 171 -2.60 -23.64 -6.08
C SER A 171 -2.18 -24.02 -7.52
N ILE A 172 -0.87 -24.17 -7.79
CA ILE A 172 -0.28 -24.68 -9.02
C ILE A 172 0.10 -26.15 -8.86
#